data_6f74b10c3ffe01ae5bbb454aa08eefbb
#
_entry.id   6f74b10c3ffe01ae5bbb454aa08eefbb
#
_cell.length_a   1.000
_cell.length_b   1.000
_cell.length_c   1.000
_cell.angle_alpha   90.00
_cell.angle_beta   90.00
_cell.angle_gamma   90.00
#
_symmetry.space_group_name_H-M   'P 1'
#
loop_
_entity.id
_entity.type
_entity.pdbx_description
1 polymer ?
#
loop_
_entity_poly.entity_id
_entity_poly.type
_entity_poly.pdbx_seq_one_letter_code
_entity_poly.pdbx_strand_id
1 'polypeptide(L)'
;MELGKTSIKQMTDIEELELYNKYKESVPRQKQIMQEMEDDLQEAKAILIDIEQELKDGNITQEEYEGIQESMQEIIEGVKADRPEQEKLLRHCEEFISAYEEKQQHESDQSFKN
;
A
#
# COMPACT_ATOMS: atom_id res chain seq x y z
N MET A 1 26.77 23.60 14.46
CA MET A 1 26.18 23.82 13.14
C MET A 1 26.37 22.66 12.19
N GLU A 2 27.59 22.32 11.89
CA GLU A 2 27.83 21.16 11.02
C GLU A 2 27.33 19.85 11.63
N LEU A 3 27.41 19.77 12.92
CA LEU A 3 26.98 18.56 13.65
C LEU A 3 25.53 18.20 13.40
N GLY A 4 24.66 19.20 13.37
CA GLY A 4 23.25 18.96 13.13
C GLY A 4 22.97 18.35 11.77
N LYS A 5 23.63 18.87 10.75
CA LYS A 5 23.46 18.38 9.38
C LYS A 5 23.98 16.97 9.21
N THR A 6 25.11 16.68 9.81
CA THR A 6 25.71 15.34 9.75
C THR A 6 24.82 14.31 10.39
N SER A 7 24.24 14.64 11.55
CA SER A 7 23.34 13.72 12.26
C SER A 7 22.09 13.40 11.47
N ILE A 8 21.58 14.37 10.73
CA ILE A 8 20.34 14.18 9.96
C ILE A 8 20.57 13.29 8.74
N LYS A 9 21.71 13.45 8.11
CA LYS A 9 21.98 12.79 6.83
C LYS A 9 22.54 11.38 6.95
N GLN A 10 23.21 11.09 8.02
CA GLN A 10 23.91 9.81 8.17
C GLN A 10 23.26 8.96 9.25
N MET A 11 22.74 7.84 8.84
CA MET A 11 22.26 6.84 9.77
C MET A 11 23.40 5.91 10.13
N THR A 12 23.40 5.44 11.38
CA THR A 12 24.35 4.41 11.80
C THR A 12 23.98 3.10 11.14
N ASP A 13 24.91 2.15 11.10
CA ASP A 13 24.67 0.82 10.56
C ASP A 13 23.55 0.11 11.33
N ILE A 14 23.50 0.34 12.64
CA ILE A 14 22.46 -0.25 13.49
C ILE A 14 21.09 0.31 13.14
N GLU A 15 21.01 1.63 12.94
CA GLU A 15 19.76 2.29 12.57
C GLU A 15 19.26 1.81 11.20
N GLU A 16 20.16 1.64 10.25
CA GLU A 16 19.81 1.12 8.93
C GLU A 16 19.29 -0.31 9.01
N LEU A 17 19.92 -1.14 9.82
CA LEU A 17 19.49 -2.52 10.01
C LEU A 17 18.11 -2.58 10.65
N GLU A 18 17.88 -1.76 11.67
CA GLU A 18 16.57 -1.70 12.33
C GLU A 18 15.49 -1.27 11.37
N LEU A 19 15.78 -0.27 10.55
CA LEU A 19 14.84 0.23 9.56
C LEU A 19 14.58 -0.81 8.47
N TYR A 20 15.63 -1.50 8.04
CA TYR A 20 15.52 -2.58 7.07
C TYR A 20 14.58 -3.68 7.57
N ASN A 21 14.79 -4.14 8.81
CA ASN A 21 13.95 -5.16 9.40
C ASN A 21 12.51 -4.72 9.53
N LYS A 22 12.30 -3.47 9.92
CA LYS A 22 10.97 -2.89 10.03
C LYS A 22 10.25 -2.87 8.69
N TYR A 23 10.94 -2.45 7.64
CA TYR A 23 10.36 -2.40 6.31
C TYR A 23 10.09 -3.80 5.76
N LYS A 24 10.96 -4.76 6.03
CA LYS A 24 10.72 -6.14 5.61
C LYS A 24 9.46 -6.72 6.25
N GLU A 25 9.18 -6.37 7.48
CA GLU A 25 7.95 -6.79 8.14
C GLU A 25 6.74 -6.04 7.59
N SER A 26 6.93 -4.78 7.21
CA SER A 26 5.84 -3.94 6.72
C SER A 26 5.37 -4.29 5.32
N VAL A 27 6.27 -4.77 4.45
CA VAL A 27 5.94 -5.04 3.05
C VAL A 27 4.82 -6.07 2.89
N PRO A 28 4.85 -7.25 3.54
CA PRO A 28 3.75 -8.20 3.40
C PRO A 28 2.42 -7.65 3.89
N ARG A 29 2.46 -6.91 5.00
CA ARG A 29 1.27 -6.27 5.55
C ARG A 29 0.71 -5.23 4.59
N GLN A 30 1.59 -4.42 3.99
CA GLN A 30 1.18 -3.39 3.05
C GLN A 30 0.56 -4.01 1.79
N LYS A 31 1.14 -5.10 1.31
CA LYS A 31 0.59 -5.83 0.17
C LYS A 31 -0.79 -6.41 0.49
N GLN A 32 -0.98 -6.90 1.71
CA GLN A 32 -2.26 -7.40 2.14
C GLN A 32 -3.31 -6.29 2.18
N ILE A 33 -2.94 -5.12 2.70
CA ILE A 33 -3.84 -3.96 2.73
C ILE A 33 -4.28 -3.60 1.31
N MET A 34 -3.34 -3.56 0.38
CA MET A 34 -3.64 -3.25 -1.01
C MET A 34 -4.53 -4.30 -1.66
N GLN A 35 -4.33 -5.57 -1.31
CA GLN A 35 -5.18 -6.63 -1.81
C GLN A 35 -6.61 -6.50 -1.27
N GLU A 36 -6.75 -6.18 0.00
CA GLU A 36 -8.06 -5.95 0.61
C GLU A 36 -8.78 -4.77 -0.04
N MET A 37 -8.04 -3.71 -0.36
CA MET A 37 -8.58 -2.55 -1.08
C MET A 37 -9.10 -2.96 -2.46
N GLU A 38 -8.35 -3.79 -3.16
CA GLU A 38 -8.76 -4.29 -4.48
C GLU A 38 -10.00 -5.17 -4.37
N ASP A 39 -10.04 -6.03 -3.35
CA ASP A 39 -11.19 -6.90 -3.11
C ASP A 39 -12.45 -6.08 -2.81
N ASP A 40 -12.31 -5.05 -1.98
CA ASP A 40 -13.42 -4.15 -1.65
C ASP A 40 -13.92 -3.42 -2.90
N LEU A 41 -12.99 -2.99 -3.75
CA LEU A 41 -13.33 -2.32 -4.99
C LEU A 41 -14.13 -3.24 -5.92
N GLN A 42 -13.66 -4.47 -6.09
CA GLN A 42 -14.34 -5.44 -6.95
C GLN A 42 -15.72 -5.81 -6.40
N GLU A 43 -15.81 -5.99 -5.08
CA GLU A 43 -17.08 -6.28 -4.43
C GLU A 43 -18.08 -5.14 -4.62
N ALA A 44 -17.64 -3.90 -4.42
CA ALA A 44 -18.51 -2.74 -4.60
C ALA A 44 -19.02 -2.64 -6.04
N LYS A 45 -18.15 -2.90 -7.01
CA LYS A 45 -18.54 -2.89 -8.43
C LYS A 45 -19.53 -3.99 -8.75
N ALA A 46 -19.34 -5.18 -8.18
CA ALA A 46 -20.25 -6.31 -8.37
C ALA A 46 -21.63 -6.01 -7.79
N ILE A 47 -21.67 -5.40 -6.61
CA ILE A 47 -22.93 -5.00 -5.97
C ILE A 47 -23.67 -3.99 -6.83
N LEU A 48 -22.96 -3.03 -7.43
CA LEU A 48 -23.57 -2.04 -8.31
C LEU A 48 -24.26 -2.70 -9.52
N ILE A 49 -23.64 -3.73 -10.07
CA ILE A 49 -24.23 -4.48 -11.18
C ILE A 49 -25.48 -5.23 -10.71
N ASP A 50 -25.37 -5.90 -9.56
CA ASP A 50 -26.48 -6.67 -9.01
C ASP A 50 -27.70 -5.82 -8.70
N ILE A 51 -27.52 -4.64 -8.10
CA ILE A 51 -28.65 -3.80 -7.73
C ILE A 51 -29.35 -3.20 -8.96
N GLU A 52 -28.62 -3.01 -10.05
CA GLU A 52 -29.26 -2.59 -11.30
C GLU A 52 -30.26 -3.64 -11.77
N GLN A 53 -29.87 -4.89 -11.69
CA GLN A 53 -30.76 -5.99 -12.08
C GLN A 53 -31.91 -6.11 -11.11
N GLU A 54 -31.67 -6.00 -9.81
CA GLU A 54 -32.71 -6.07 -8.79
C GLU A 54 -33.75 -4.95 -8.97
N LEU A 55 -33.29 -3.76 -9.35
CA LEU A 55 -34.21 -2.65 -9.63
C LEU A 55 -35.07 -2.95 -10.85
N LYS A 56 -34.49 -3.47 -11.93
CA LYS A 56 -35.20 -3.84 -13.14
C LYS A 56 -36.24 -4.92 -12.88
N ASP A 57 -35.89 -5.86 -12.01
CA ASP A 57 -36.79 -6.98 -11.65
C ASP A 57 -37.83 -6.56 -10.63
N GLY A 58 -37.79 -5.34 -10.11
CA GLY A 58 -38.77 -4.86 -9.16
C GLY A 58 -38.56 -5.37 -7.75
N ASN A 59 -37.39 -5.94 -7.44
CA ASN A 59 -37.12 -6.51 -6.13
C ASN A 59 -36.70 -5.47 -5.10
N ILE A 60 -36.25 -4.31 -5.56
CA ILE A 60 -35.90 -3.18 -4.70
C ILE A 60 -36.54 -1.92 -5.24
N THR A 61 -36.73 -0.94 -4.37
CA THR A 61 -37.28 0.36 -4.75
C THR A 61 -36.19 1.27 -5.30
N GLN A 62 -36.61 2.34 -5.97
CA GLN A 62 -35.69 3.36 -6.47
C GLN A 62 -34.91 3.98 -5.32
N GLU A 63 -35.56 4.22 -4.19
CA GLU A 63 -34.93 4.81 -3.01
C GLU A 63 -33.85 3.88 -2.45
N GLU A 64 -34.16 2.55 -2.35
CA GLU A 64 -33.19 1.56 -1.90
C GLU A 64 -31.99 1.48 -2.85
N TYR A 65 -32.25 1.50 -4.16
CA TYR A 65 -31.21 1.49 -5.17
C TYR A 65 -30.28 2.68 -5.00
N GLU A 66 -30.81 3.88 -4.85
CA GLU A 66 -30.01 5.10 -4.71
C GLU A 66 -29.16 5.07 -3.46
N GLY A 67 -29.70 4.58 -2.36
CA GLY A 67 -28.96 4.46 -1.10
C GLY A 67 -27.76 3.50 -1.22
N ILE A 68 -28.00 2.33 -1.81
CA ILE A 68 -26.93 1.34 -2.00
C ILE A 68 -25.89 1.90 -3.00
N GLN A 69 -26.35 2.49 -4.07
CA GLN A 69 -25.46 3.08 -5.08
C GLN A 69 -24.52 4.12 -4.44
N GLU A 70 -25.09 5.01 -3.64
CA GLU A 70 -24.29 6.04 -2.96
C GLU A 70 -23.23 5.43 -2.05
N SER A 71 -23.62 4.41 -1.27
CA SER A 71 -22.68 3.73 -0.37
C SER A 71 -21.54 3.05 -1.13
N MET A 72 -21.88 2.39 -2.24
CA MET A 72 -20.86 1.72 -3.05
C MET A 72 -19.94 2.70 -3.75
N GLN A 73 -20.48 3.84 -4.21
CA GLN A 73 -19.66 4.88 -4.81
C GLN A 73 -18.69 5.49 -3.81
N GLU A 74 -19.11 5.65 -2.56
CA GLU A 74 -18.22 6.14 -1.51
C GLU A 74 -17.04 5.18 -1.28
N ILE A 75 -17.31 3.87 -1.29
CA ILE A 75 -16.25 2.86 -1.15
C ILE A 75 -15.29 2.95 -2.32
N ILE A 76 -15.81 3.02 -3.53
CA ILE A 76 -14.98 3.10 -4.75
C ILE A 76 -14.10 4.35 -4.74
N GLU A 77 -14.68 5.49 -4.40
CA GLU A 77 -13.94 6.75 -4.35
C GLU A 77 -12.89 6.73 -3.25
N GLY A 78 -13.21 6.17 -2.09
CA GLY A 78 -12.27 6.04 -0.99
C GLY A 78 -11.07 5.19 -1.36
N VAL A 79 -11.30 4.05 -2.00
CA VAL A 79 -10.21 3.17 -2.46
C VAL A 79 -9.36 3.88 -3.50
N LYS A 80 -9.98 4.54 -4.46
CA LYS A 80 -9.25 5.26 -5.50
C LYS A 80 -8.40 6.40 -4.94
N ALA A 81 -8.89 7.07 -3.89
CA ALA A 81 -8.15 8.15 -3.25
C ALA A 81 -6.95 7.63 -2.44
N ASP A 82 -7.14 6.52 -1.73
CA ASP A 82 -6.12 5.98 -0.83
C ASP A 82 -5.05 5.16 -1.55
N ARG A 83 -5.40 4.53 -2.66
CA ARG A 83 -4.51 3.62 -3.37
C ARG A 83 -3.16 4.24 -3.75
N PRO A 84 -3.09 5.44 -4.32
CA PRO A 84 -1.80 6.02 -4.70
C PRO A 84 -0.84 6.21 -3.52
N GLU A 85 -1.37 6.57 -2.35
CA GLU A 85 -0.55 6.73 -1.16
C GLU A 85 -0.01 5.40 -0.67
N GLN A 86 -0.85 4.37 -0.71
CA GLN A 86 -0.44 3.02 -0.31
C GLN A 86 0.61 2.45 -1.25
N GLU A 87 0.45 2.68 -2.55
CA GLU A 87 1.43 2.26 -3.56
C GLU A 87 2.77 2.96 -3.34
N LYS A 88 2.72 4.25 -3.03
CA LYS A 88 3.91 5.06 -2.77
C LYS A 88 4.66 4.56 -1.54
N LEU A 89 3.92 4.25 -0.49
CA LEU A 89 4.50 3.73 0.74
C LEU A 89 5.16 2.38 0.50
N LEU A 90 4.49 1.48 -0.20
CA LEU A 90 5.03 0.17 -0.53
C LEU A 90 6.30 0.31 -1.37
N ARG A 91 6.28 1.16 -2.37
CA ARG A 91 7.43 1.40 -3.23
C ARG A 91 8.61 1.92 -2.42
N HIS A 92 8.36 2.84 -1.51
CA HIS A 92 9.41 3.38 -0.64
C HIS A 92 10.07 2.28 0.18
N CYS A 93 9.27 1.41 0.79
CA CYS A 93 9.78 0.29 1.57
C CYS A 93 10.60 -0.68 0.70
N GLU A 94 10.09 -1.01 -0.46
CA GLU A 94 10.76 -1.93 -1.37
C GLU A 94 12.06 -1.36 -1.90
N GLU A 95 12.09 -0.07 -2.21
CA GLU A 95 13.31 0.60 -2.68
C GLU A 95 14.38 0.62 -1.59
N PHE A 96 13.98 0.90 -0.35
CA PHE A 96 14.93 0.88 0.76
C PHE A 96 15.50 -0.53 0.97
N ILE A 97 14.63 -1.54 0.95
CA ILE A 97 15.04 -2.94 1.12
C ILE A 97 16.04 -3.33 0.03
N SER A 98 15.73 -3.02 -1.22
CA SER A 98 16.60 -3.33 -2.34
C SER A 98 17.95 -2.65 -2.22
N ALA A 99 17.94 -1.37 -1.88
CA ALA A 99 19.18 -0.59 -1.74
C ALA A 99 20.03 -1.14 -0.60
N TYR A 100 19.40 -1.51 0.52
CA TYR A 100 20.11 -2.06 1.65
C TYR A 100 20.73 -3.41 1.31
N GLU A 101 19.97 -4.29 0.69
CA GLU A 101 20.45 -5.63 0.32
C GLU A 101 21.58 -5.54 -0.70
N GLU A 102 21.45 -4.63 -1.65
CA GLU A 102 22.48 -4.39 -2.65
C GLU A 102 23.77 -3.90 -2.01
N LYS A 103 23.67 -2.98 -1.05
CA LYS A 103 24.81 -2.47 -0.32
C LYS A 103 25.52 -3.57 0.47
N GLN A 104 24.75 -4.43 1.14
CA GLN A 104 25.31 -5.55 1.90
C GLN A 104 26.01 -6.54 0.99
N GLN A 105 25.45 -6.83 -0.14
CA GLN A 105 26.03 -7.73 -1.12
C GLN A 105 27.32 -7.15 -1.67
N HIS A 106 27.35 -5.87 -1.96
CA HIS A 106 28.54 -5.19 -2.46
C HIS A 106 29.68 -5.20 -1.45
N GLU A 107 29.39 -4.95 -0.18
CA GLU A 107 30.37 -5.02 0.90
C GLU A 107 30.91 -6.43 1.08
N SER A 108 30.03 -7.41 0.97
CA SER A 108 30.42 -8.82 1.06
C SER A 108 31.36 -9.20 -0.08
N ASP A 109 31.08 -8.73 -1.29
CA ASP A 109 31.93 -8.99 -2.46
C ASP A 109 33.30 -8.35 -2.30
N GLN A 110 33.36 -7.14 -1.78
CA GLN A 110 34.62 -6.46 -1.52
C GLN A 110 35.44 -7.17 -0.46
N SER A 111 34.77 -7.62 0.59
CA SER A 111 35.38 -8.36 1.66
C SER A 111 36.00 -9.67 1.15
N PHE A 112 35.28 -10.30 0.25
CA PHE A 112 35.69 -11.56 -0.34
C PHE A 112 36.92 -11.42 -1.22
N LYS A 113 37.05 -10.31 -1.92
CA LYS A 113 38.19 -10.06 -2.82
C LYS A 113 39.48 -9.78 -2.06
N ASN A 114 39.40 -9.35 -0.86
CA ASN A 114 40.57 -9.10 -0.03
C ASN A 114 41.04 -10.38 0.65
#